data_b35f0e0e4ec9b2769d72fb62e47ce9cc
#
_entry.id   b35f0e0e4ec9b2769d72fb62e47ce9cc
#
_cell.length_a   1.000
_cell.length_b   1.000
_cell.length_c   1.000
_cell.angle_alpha   90.00
_cell.angle_beta   90.00
_cell.angle_gamma   90.00
#
_symmetry.space_group_name_H-M   'P 1'
#
loop_
_entity.id
_entity.type
_entity.pdbx_description
1 polymer ?
#
loop_
_entity_poly.entity_id
_entity_poly.type
_entity_poly.pdbx_seq_one_letter_code
_entity_poly.pdbx_strand_id
1 'polypeptide(L)'
;MIAAVSRNRVIGVEGKLPWYLPEDLKFFKAVTLHKPLIMGRATFASIGKPLPNRLNIVVTRDTTFEHPGVRVCHDLASAFALADDQAMIEGVEEIMVIGGGEIYQQALPCASRLYLTEIDIEVDGDTFFPELDAGWQEQERVAGSPAEGQPDYDFVRYERDGAADSQALPAG
;
A
#
# COMPACT_ATOMS: atom_id res chain seq x y z
N MET A 1 -4.55 -0.13 3.29
CA MET A 1 -3.70 0.13 2.11
C MET A 1 -2.87 1.39 2.35
N ILE A 2 -1.70 1.47 1.75
CA ILE A 2 -0.83 2.65 1.87
C ILE A 2 -0.25 3.00 0.49
N ALA A 3 -0.24 4.28 0.14
CA ALA A 3 0.31 4.77 -1.13
C ALA A 3 0.69 6.25 -1.02
N ALA A 4 1.58 6.68 -1.90
CA ALA A 4 1.86 8.09 -2.14
C ALA A 4 1.33 8.43 -3.54
N VAL A 5 0.56 9.50 -3.63
CA VAL A 5 -0.17 9.85 -4.85
C VAL A 5 0.01 11.33 -5.20
N SER A 6 0.10 11.64 -6.48
CA SER A 6 0.07 13.01 -6.98
C SER A 6 -1.37 13.53 -6.99
N ARG A 7 -1.54 14.83 -7.29
CA ARG A 7 -2.90 15.41 -7.42
C ARG A 7 -3.73 14.71 -8.49
N ASN A 8 -3.12 14.28 -9.56
CA ASN A 8 -3.78 13.53 -10.65
C ASN A 8 -3.69 12.00 -10.43
N ARG A 9 -3.44 11.57 -9.21
CA ARG A 9 -3.46 10.17 -8.75
C ARG A 9 -2.41 9.27 -9.36
N VAL A 10 -1.33 9.82 -9.88
CA VAL A 10 -0.20 9.02 -10.36
C VAL A 10 0.54 8.42 -9.18
N ILE A 11 0.85 7.13 -9.27
CA ILE A 11 1.65 6.41 -8.28
C ILE A 11 2.91 5.78 -8.88
N GLY A 12 3.07 5.82 -10.20
CA GLY A 12 4.24 5.28 -10.85
C GLY A 12 4.43 5.80 -12.26
N VAL A 13 5.69 5.81 -12.69
CA VAL A 13 6.12 6.14 -14.03
C VAL A 13 7.16 5.10 -14.44
N GLU A 14 6.87 4.30 -15.46
CA GLU A 14 7.78 3.26 -15.96
C GLU A 14 8.32 2.36 -14.83
N GLY A 15 7.44 1.95 -13.90
CA GLY A 15 7.80 1.08 -12.79
C GLY A 15 8.56 1.73 -11.65
N LYS A 16 8.66 3.05 -11.64
CA LYS A 16 9.37 3.81 -10.60
C LYS A 16 8.47 4.88 -9.99
N LEU A 17 8.77 5.26 -8.76
CA LEU A 17 8.13 6.41 -8.12
C LEU A 17 8.66 7.70 -8.77
N PRO A 18 7.77 8.63 -9.14
CA PRO A 18 8.19 9.88 -9.80
C PRO A 18 8.75 10.94 -8.84
N TRP A 19 8.91 10.60 -7.56
CA TRP A 19 9.40 11.51 -6.52
C TRP A 19 10.27 10.77 -5.51
N TYR A 20 11.06 11.54 -4.76
CA TYR A 20 11.84 11.04 -3.64
C TYR A 20 11.59 11.94 -2.43
N LEU A 21 10.89 11.41 -1.44
CA LEU A 21 10.50 12.11 -0.23
C LEU A 21 10.95 11.28 0.99
N PRO A 22 12.10 11.59 1.60
CA PRO A 22 12.62 10.81 2.73
C PRO A 22 11.66 10.72 3.91
N GLU A 23 10.90 11.78 4.21
CA GLU A 23 9.91 11.77 5.28
C GLU A 23 8.80 10.76 5.00
N ASP A 24 8.39 10.64 3.74
CA ASP A 24 7.39 9.67 3.33
C ASP A 24 7.90 8.22 3.49
N LEU A 25 9.16 7.98 3.21
CA LEU A 25 9.77 6.67 3.43
C LEU A 25 9.79 6.31 4.91
N LYS A 26 10.05 7.27 5.79
CA LYS A 26 9.98 7.07 7.24
C LYS A 26 8.55 6.79 7.70
N PHE A 27 7.58 7.51 7.14
CA PHE A 27 6.16 7.30 7.43
C PHE A 27 5.73 5.90 7.00
N PHE A 28 6.08 5.50 5.80
CA PHE A 28 5.81 4.15 5.28
C PHE A 28 6.36 3.08 6.22
N LYS A 29 7.61 3.22 6.64
CA LYS A 29 8.24 2.28 7.56
C LYS A 29 7.50 2.22 8.88
N ALA A 30 7.15 3.37 9.45
CA ALA A 30 6.46 3.42 10.74
C ALA A 30 5.08 2.77 10.68
N VAL A 31 4.32 3.01 9.61
CA VAL A 31 2.97 2.46 9.46
C VAL A 31 3.00 0.96 9.20
N THR A 32 3.96 0.48 8.42
CA THR A 32 3.98 -0.92 7.98
C THR A 32 4.78 -1.87 8.87
N LEU A 33 5.61 -1.34 9.77
CA LEU A 33 6.50 -2.17 10.59
C LEU A 33 5.72 -3.20 11.40
N HIS A 34 6.20 -4.44 11.38
CA HIS A 34 5.61 -5.60 12.06
C HIS A 34 4.23 -6.02 11.53
N LYS A 35 3.80 -5.48 10.41
CA LYS A 35 2.54 -5.87 9.78
C LYS A 35 2.80 -6.69 8.51
N PRO A 36 1.95 -7.67 8.19
CA PRO A 36 2.06 -8.37 6.91
C PRO A 36 1.86 -7.42 5.74
N LEU A 37 2.68 -7.58 4.70
CA LEU A 37 2.63 -6.76 3.49
C LEU A 37 2.19 -7.60 2.31
N ILE A 38 1.26 -7.06 1.51
CA ILE A 38 0.83 -7.66 0.25
C ILE A 38 1.22 -6.73 -0.88
N MET A 39 1.90 -7.26 -1.88
CA MET A 39 2.37 -6.48 -3.03
C MET A 39 2.35 -7.31 -4.30
N GLY A 40 2.31 -6.64 -5.43
CA GLY A 40 2.50 -7.27 -6.73
C GLY A 40 3.99 -7.47 -7.01
N ARG A 41 4.29 -8.33 -8.00
CA ARG A 41 5.67 -8.64 -8.37
C ARG A 41 6.46 -7.42 -8.83
N ALA A 42 5.85 -6.52 -9.60
CA ALA A 42 6.53 -5.32 -10.08
C ALA A 42 6.93 -4.40 -8.93
N THR A 43 6.09 -4.28 -7.91
CA THR A 43 6.42 -3.52 -6.70
C THR A 43 7.59 -4.15 -5.96
N PHE A 44 7.59 -5.48 -5.82
CA PHE A 44 8.72 -6.17 -5.20
C PHE A 44 10.01 -5.96 -5.99
N ALA A 45 9.95 -6.04 -7.31
CA ALA A 45 11.12 -5.78 -8.17
C ALA A 45 11.67 -4.37 -7.99
N SER A 46 10.79 -3.39 -7.81
CA SER A 46 11.16 -2.00 -7.55
C SER A 46 11.84 -1.84 -6.20
N ILE A 47 11.37 -2.54 -5.17
CA ILE A 47 11.99 -2.52 -3.83
C ILE A 47 13.32 -3.28 -3.84
N GLY A 48 13.38 -4.40 -4.56
CA GLY A 48 14.58 -5.19 -4.80
C GLY A 48 14.94 -6.22 -3.74
N LYS A 49 14.31 -6.13 -2.56
CA LYS A 49 14.56 -7.08 -1.45
C LYS A 49 13.36 -7.10 -0.51
N PRO A 50 13.21 -8.18 0.28
CA PRO A 50 12.18 -8.19 1.32
C PRO A 50 12.40 -7.08 2.34
N LEU A 51 11.30 -6.43 2.74
CA LEU A 51 11.35 -5.41 3.78
C LEU A 51 11.50 -6.11 5.15
N PRO A 52 12.47 -5.70 5.98
CA PRO A 52 12.75 -6.41 7.23
C PRO A 52 11.64 -6.25 8.27
N ASN A 53 11.53 -7.25 9.15
CA ASN A 53 10.59 -7.27 10.28
C ASN A 53 9.13 -7.23 9.87
N ARG A 54 8.83 -7.73 8.68
CA ARG A 54 7.47 -7.80 8.13
C ARG A 54 7.38 -9.04 7.26
N LEU A 55 6.23 -9.72 7.28
CA LEU A 55 5.98 -10.78 6.32
C LEU A 55 5.75 -10.14 4.96
N ASN A 56 6.57 -10.48 3.98
CA ASN A 56 6.45 -9.99 2.61
C ASN A 56 5.73 -11.03 1.77
N ILE A 57 4.55 -10.69 1.26
CA ILE A 57 3.74 -11.55 0.41
C ILE A 57 3.69 -10.93 -0.98
N VAL A 58 4.13 -11.68 -1.98
CA VAL A 58 4.10 -11.24 -3.38
C VAL A 58 3.01 -12.02 -4.11
N VAL A 59 2.10 -11.29 -4.74
CA VAL A 59 1.03 -11.87 -5.57
C VAL A 59 1.48 -11.82 -7.02
N THR A 60 1.54 -12.99 -7.67
CA THR A 60 1.90 -13.09 -9.08
C THR A 60 1.26 -14.34 -9.70
N ARG A 61 0.91 -14.24 -10.97
CA ARG A 61 0.42 -15.39 -11.74
C ARG A 61 1.55 -16.33 -12.17
N ASP A 62 2.78 -15.86 -12.08
CA ASP A 62 3.95 -16.66 -12.45
C ASP A 62 4.21 -17.74 -11.38
N THR A 63 3.91 -18.99 -11.72
CA THR A 63 4.06 -20.14 -10.82
C THR A 63 5.51 -20.54 -10.58
N THR A 64 6.44 -19.94 -11.32
CA THR A 64 7.87 -20.22 -11.17
C THR A 64 8.60 -19.18 -10.33
N PHE A 65 7.92 -18.09 -9.96
CA PHE A 65 8.54 -17.02 -9.18
C PHE A 65 8.84 -17.48 -7.76
N GLU A 66 10.08 -17.31 -7.35
CA GLU A 66 10.56 -17.59 -6.00
C GLU A 66 11.58 -16.52 -5.61
N HIS A 67 11.62 -16.19 -4.33
CA HIS A 67 12.64 -15.31 -3.79
C HIS A 67 12.81 -15.58 -2.29
N PRO A 68 14.07 -15.69 -1.79
CA PRO A 68 14.31 -15.86 -0.35
C PRO A 68 13.67 -14.73 0.46
N GLY A 69 13.03 -15.08 1.56
CA GLY A 69 12.40 -14.11 2.45
C GLY A 69 11.04 -13.61 2.01
N VAL A 70 10.48 -14.16 0.94
CA VAL A 70 9.18 -13.78 0.40
C VAL A 70 8.26 -15.01 0.35
N ARG A 71 7.02 -14.81 0.72
CA ARG A 71 5.96 -15.80 0.47
C ARG A 71 5.26 -15.42 -0.82
N VAL A 72 5.04 -16.40 -1.68
CA VAL A 72 4.42 -16.18 -3.00
C VAL A 72 3.00 -16.74 -2.98
N CYS A 73 2.05 -15.92 -3.41
CA CYS A 73 0.67 -16.31 -3.63
C CYS A 73 0.30 -16.01 -5.09
N HIS A 74 -0.63 -16.81 -5.64
CA HIS A 74 -1.00 -16.66 -7.04
C HIS A 74 -2.34 -15.97 -7.25
N ASP A 75 -3.01 -15.63 -6.17
CA ASP A 75 -4.22 -14.82 -6.18
C ASP A 75 -4.29 -13.97 -4.90
N LEU A 76 -5.10 -12.93 -4.94
CA LEU A 76 -5.21 -11.98 -3.84
C LEU A 76 -5.90 -12.60 -2.63
N ALA A 77 -6.87 -13.47 -2.86
CA ALA A 77 -7.60 -14.14 -1.77
C ALA A 77 -6.66 -14.98 -0.91
N SER A 78 -5.78 -15.75 -1.53
CA SER A 78 -4.77 -16.54 -0.81
C SER A 78 -3.81 -15.65 -0.04
N ALA A 79 -3.44 -14.50 -0.62
CA ALA A 79 -2.57 -13.54 0.05
C ALA A 79 -3.24 -12.95 1.30
N PHE A 80 -4.51 -12.60 1.23
CA PHE A 80 -5.25 -12.11 2.39
C PHE A 80 -5.36 -13.17 3.48
N ALA A 81 -5.65 -14.41 3.12
CA ALA A 81 -5.74 -15.50 4.10
C ALA A 81 -4.41 -15.70 4.84
N LEU A 82 -3.30 -15.71 4.10
CA LEU A 82 -1.97 -15.85 4.68
C LEU A 82 -1.62 -14.66 5.58
N ALA A 83 -1.92 -13.44 5.12
CA ALA A 83 -1.65 -12.23 5.89
C ALA A 83 -2.48 -12.17 7.17
N ASP A 84 -3.74 -12.58 7.10
CA ASP A 84 -4.63 -12.60 8.26
C ASP A 84 -4.15 -13.60 9.32
N ASP A 85 -3.75 -14.79 8.91
CA ASP A 85 -3.17 -15.78 9.82
C ASP A 85 -1.92 -15.23 10.52
N GLN A 86 -1.04 -14.59 9.77
CA GLN A 86 0.18 -14.01 10.33
C GLN A 86 -0.12 -12.86 11.28
N ALA A 87 -1.10 -12.02 10.94
CA ALA A 87 -1.52 -10.92 11.79
C ALA A 87 -2.05 -11.44 13.13
N MET A 88 -2.80 -12.53 13.13
CA MET A 88 -3.26 -13.17 14.35
C MET A 88 -2.11 -13.70 15.20
N ILE A 89 -1.13 -14.34 14.57
CA ILE A 89 0.04 -14.87 15.26
C ILE A 89 0.84 -13.75 15.94
N GLU A 90 1.00 -12.64 15.24
CA GLU A 90 1.79 -11.50 15.73
C GLU A 90 1.00 -10.54 16.60
N GLY A 91 -0.32 -10.72 16.70
CA GLY A 91 -1.19 -9.84 17.49
C GLY A 91 -1.33 -8.44 16.92
N VAL A 92 -1.23 -8.28 15.59
CA VAL A 92 -1.44 -7.00 14.92
C VAL A 92 -2.82 -6.96 14.30
N GLU A 93 -3.39 -5.75 14.20
CA GLU A 93 -4.77 -5.56 13.74
C GLU A 93 -4.87 -5.21 12.26
N GLU A 94 -3.76 -4.90 11.61
CA GLU A 94 -3.76 -4.47 10.21
C GLU A 94 -2.86 -5.33 9.36
N ILE A 95 -3.30 -5.55 8.11
CA ILE A 95 -2.46 -6.03 7.03
C ILE A 95 -2.38 -4.90 6.00
N MET A 96 -1.25 -4.77 5.33
CA MET A 96 -0.96 -3.61 4.49
C MET A 96 -0.80 -4.01 3.03
N VAL A 97 -1.63 -3.46 2.17
CA VAL A 97 -1.47 -3.59 0.71
C VAL A 97 -0.65 -2.40 0.24
N ILE A 98 0.49 -2.66 -0.38
CA ILE A 98 1.46 -1.62 -0.72
C ILE A 98 1.65 -1.40 -2.23
N GLY A 99 0.85 -2.04 -3.07
CA GLY A 99 0.84 -1.77 -4.52
C GLY A 99 1.22 -2.96 -5.36
N GLY A 100 1.30 -2.85 -6.65
CA GLY A 100 1.06 -1.59 -7.39
C GLY A 100 -0.38 -1.37 -7.82
N GLY A 101 -0.55 -0.64 -8.91
CA GLY A 101 -1.86 -0.16 -9.34
C GLY A 101 -2.91 -1.23 -9.49
N GLU A 102 -2.57 -2.35 -10.10
CA GLU A 102 -3.51 -3.47 -10.28
C GLU A 102 -3.92 -4.08 -8.94
N ILE A 103 -2.97 -4.23 -8.01
CA ILE A 103 -3.25 -4.76 -6.68
C ILE A 103 -4.11 -3.78 -5.89
N TYR A 104 -3.84 -2.48 -5.95
CA TYR A 104 -4.68 -1.48 -5.31
C TYR A 104 -6.12 -1.53 -5.83
N GLN A 105 -6.28 -1.63 -7.15
CA GLN A 105 -7.61 -1.67 -7.76
C GLN A 105 -8.40 -2.88 -7.30
N GLN A 106 -7.76 -4.05 -7.22
CA GLN A 106 -8.42 -5.28 -6.78
C GLN A 106 -8.71 -5.28 -5.28
N ALA A 107 -7.84 -4.69 -4.48
CA ALA A 107 -7.95 -4.72 -3.02
C ALA A 107 -8.84 -3.61 -2.46
N LEU A 108 -9.02 -2.50 -3.18
CA LEU A 108 -9.77 -1.36 -2.66
C LEU A 108 -11.18 -1.69 -2.19
N PRO A 109 -11.97 -2.51 -2.90
CA PRO A 109 -13.31 -2.88 -2.41
C PRO A 109 -13.32 -3.57 -1.06
N CYS A 110 -12.22 -4.19 -0.68
CA CYS A 110 -12.07 -4.95 0.56
C CYS A 110 -11.36 -4.15 1.65
N ALA A 111 -10.78 -3.00 1.32
CA ALA A 111 -10.02 -2.20 2.27
C ALA A 111 -10.95 -1.41 3.19
N SER A 112 -10.53 -1.25 4.43
CA SER A 112 -11.26 -0.47 5.44
C SER A 112 -10.56 0.84 5.80
N ARG A 113 -9.25 0.93 5.54
CA ARG A 113 -8.45 2.10 5.89
C ARG A 113 -7.38 2.36 4.82
N LEU A 114 -7.20 3.63 4.49
CA LEU A 114 -6.16 4.08 3.57
C LEU A 114 -5.24 5.06 4.26
N TYR A 115 -3.95 4.87 4.07
CA TYR A 115 -2.92 5.85 4.44
C TYR A 115 -2.37 6.40 3.12
N LEU A 116 -2.77 7.61 2.75
CA LEU A 116 -2.32 8.25 1.52
C LEU A 116 -1.43 9.44 1.83
N THR A 117 -0.26 9.48 1.22
CA THR A 117 0.55 10.69 1.17
C THR A 117 0.13 11.42 -0.10
N GLU A 118 -0.59 12.54 0.09
CA GLU A 118 -1.09 13.35 -1.02
C GLU A 118 -0.07 14.43 -1.33
N ILE A 119 0.54 14.33 -2.49
CA ILE A 119 1.62 15.21 -2.92
C ILE A 119 1.06 16.25 -3.87
N ASP A 120 1.30 17.52 -3.55
CA ASP A 120 0.75 18.66 -4.28
C ASP A 120 1.53 18.93 -5.56
N ILE A 121 1.48 17.98 -6.48
CA ILE A 121 2.12 18.05 -7.78
C ILE A 121 1.31 17.25 -8.80
N GLU A 122 1.31 17.70 -10.04
CA GLU A 122 0.82 16.91 -11.16
C GLU A 122 2.01 16.27 -11.85
N VAL A 123 1.91 15.00 -12.18
CA VAL A 123 2.99 14.23 -12.79
C VAL A 123 2.43 13.45 -13.97
N ASP A 124 3.14 13.44 -15.09
CA ASP A 124 2.84 12.53 -16.18
C ASP A 124 3.29 11.13 -15.77
N GLY A 125 2.36 10.20 -15.74
CA GLY A 125 2.65 8.84 -15.34
C GLY A 125 1.73 7.84 -16.01
N ASP A 126 2.02 6.57 -15.79
CA ASP A 126 1.33 5.46 -16.44
C ASP A 126 0.56 4.57 -15.45
N THR A 127 0.76 4.77 -14.17
CA THR A 127 0.13 3.96 -13.13
C THR A 127 -0.59 4.89 -12.15
N PHE A 128 -1.85 4.56 -11.87
CA PHE A 128 -2.72 5.42 -11.08
C PHE A 128 -3.31 4.68 -9.88
N PHE A 129 -3.50 5.41 -8.79
CA PHE A 129 -4.30 4.94 -7.67
C PHE A 129 -5.79 5.04 -8.06
N PRO A 130 -6.63 4.05 -7.70
CA PRO A 130 -8.04 4.08 -8.07
C PRO A 130 -8.79 5.25 -7.42
N GLU A 131 -9.86 5.70 -8.06
CA GLU A 131 -10.72 6.73 -7.50
C GLU A 131 -11.41 6.24 -6.24
N LEU A 132 -11.51 7.15 -5.27
CA LEU A 132 -12.24 6.87 -4.03
C LEU A 132 -13.70 7.28 -4.21
N ASP A 133 -14.61 6.36 -3.88
CA ASP A 133 -16.04 6.66 -3.90
C ASP A 133 -16.45 7.47 -2.64
N ALA A 134 -17.73 7.82 -2.57
CA ALA A 134 -18.27 8.63 -1.49
C ALA A 134 -18.27 7.92 -0.12
N GLY A 135 -18.03 6.62 -0.09
CA GLY A 135 -17.96 5.85 1.15
C GLY A 135 -16.68 6.10 1.95
N TRP A 136 -15.65 6.66 1.32
CA TRP A 136 -14.39 6.96 1.99
C TRP A 136 -14.45 8.34 2.64
N GLN A 137 -14.07 8.42 3.91
CA GLN A 137 -14.09 9.66 4.69
C GLN A 137 -12.70 9.96 5.24
N GLU A 138 -12.25 11.19 5.08
CA GLU A 138 -11.01 11.64 5.67
C GLU A 138 -11.15 11.73 7.18
N GLN A 139 -10.26 11.06 7.92
CA GLN A 139 -10.27 11.04 9.38
C GLN A 139 -9.18 11.91 9.98
N GLU A 140 -8.04 12.02 9.32
CA GLU A 140 -6.91 12.76 9.82
C GLU A 140 -6.06 13.27 8.66
N ARG A 141 -5.55 14.47 8.80
CA ARG A 141 -4.64 15.08 7.82
C ARG A 141 -3.53 15.79 8.57
N VAL A 142 -2.29 15.43 8.28
CA VAL A 142 -1.10 16.03 8.91
C VAL A 142 -0.18 16.50 7.80
N ALA A 143 0.15 17.80 7.83
CA ALA A 143 1.07 18.36 6.86
C ALA A 143 2.47 17.74 7.01
N GLY A 144 3.09 17.40 5.90
CA GLY A 144 4.49 17.01 5.87
C GLY A 144 5.42 18.21 6.00
N SER A 145 6.71 17.93 6.08
CA SER A 145 7.76 18.94 6.18
C SER A 145 8.69 18.84 4.97
N PRO A 146 8.28 19.35 3.80
CA PRO A 146 9.07 19.24 2.60
C PRO A 146 10.39 20.02 2.73
N ALA A 147 11.46 19.43 2.20
CA ALA A 147 12.72 20.14 2.04
C ALA A 147 12.61 21.16 0.92
N GLU A 148 13.57 22.10 0.87
CA GLU A 148 13.61 23.08 -0.20
C GLU A 148 13.64 22.38 -1.56
N GLY A 149 12.78 22.84 -2.47
CA GLY A 149 12.66 22.27 -3.81
C GLY A 149 11.74 21.06 -3.92
N GLN A 150 11.23 20.55 -2.81
CA GLN A 150 10.25 19.46 -2.82
C GLN A 150 8.83 20.01 -2.85
N PRO A 151 7.87 19.29 -3.47
CA PRO A 151 6.47 19.69 -3.40
C PRO A 151 5.93 19.56 -1.97
N ASP A 152 4.88 20.30 -1.67
CA ASP A 152 4.14 20.12 -0.43
C ASP A 152 3.43 18.77 -0.46
N TYR A 153 3.24 18.17 0.71
CA TYR A 153 2.49 16.94 0.85
C TYR A 153 1.86 16.84 2.22
N ASP A 154 0.74 16.09 2.27
CA ASP A 154 0.05 15.77 3.51
C ASP A 154 -0.02 14.26 3.69
N PHE A 155 0.06 13.81 4.93
CA PHE A 155 -0.25 12.44 5.31
C PHE A 155 -1.72 12.39 5.69
N VAL A 156 -2.51 11.58 4.97
CA VAL A 156 -3.97 11.55 5.13
C VAL A 156 -4.42 10.13 5.42
N ARG A 157 -5.28 9.98 6.41
CA ARG A 157 -5.90 8.71 6.73
C ARG A 157 -7.38 8.78 6.38
N TYR A 158 -7.82 7.85 5.56
CA TYR A 158 -9.23 7.67 5.19
C TYR A 158 -9.74 6.38 5.79
N GLU A 159 -11.00 6.38 6.18
CA GLU A 159 -11.70 5.19 6.60
C GLU A 159 -13.04 5.12 5.88
N ARG A 160 -13.51 3.88 5.68
CA ARG A 160 -14.80 3.63 5.07
C ARG A 160 -15.84 3.42 6.16
N ASP A 161 -17.05 3.92 5.97
CA ASP A 161 -18.17 3.66 6.86
C ASP A 161 -18.36 2.15 7.04
N GLY A 162 -18.50 1.71 8.29
CA GLY A 162 -18.57 0.30 8.61
C GLY A 162 -17.21 -0.39 8.69
N ALA A 163 -16.13 0.36 8.60
CA ALA A 163 -14.76 -0.18 8.70
C ALA A 163 -14.49 -0.85 10.04
N ALA A 164 -15.29 -0.55 11.04
CA ALA A 164 -15.23 -1.21 12.34
C ALA A 164 -15.57 -2.71 12.23
N ASP A 165 -16.29 -3.08 11.23
CA ASP A 165 -16.51 -4.47 10.89
C ASP A 165 -15.27 -4.97 10.18
N SER A 166 -14.22 -5.09 10.91
CA SER A 166 -12.86 -5.36 10.51
C SER A 166 -12.67 -6.63 9.70
N GLN A 167 -13.72 -7.31 9.44
CA GLN A 167 -13.75 -8.43 8.52
C GLN A 167 -13.82 -7.97 7.08
N ALA A 168 -13.67 -6.68 6.88
CA ALA A 168 -13.75 -6.06 5.56
C ALA A 168 -12.71 -6.59 4.60
N LEU A 169 -11.61 -7.13 5.10
CA LEU A 169 -10.68 -7.84 4.23
C LEU A 169 -11.18 -9.27 4.07
N PRO A 170 -11.72 -9.62 2.93
CA PRO A 170 -12.22 -10.98 2.74
C PRO A 170 -11.07 -11.95 2.85
N ALA A 171 -11.33 -13.01 3.56
CA ALA A 171 -10.38 -14.10 3.64
C ALA A 171 -10.33 -14.90 2.33
N GLY A 172 -11.10 -14.53 1.36
CA GLY A 172 -11.11 -15.25 0.11
C GLY A 172 -11.87 -14.53 -0.96
#